data_727ce4d9a35ce8fc7b32614567083feb
#
_entry.id   727ce4d9a35ce8fc7b32614567083feb
#
_cell.length_a   1.000
_cell.length_b   1.000
_cell.length_c   1.000
_cell.angle_alpha   90.00
_cell.angle_beta   90.00
_cell.angle_gamma   90.00
#
_symmetry.space_group_name_H-M   'P 1'
#
loop_
_entity.id
_entity.type
_entity.pdbx_description
1 polymer ?
#
loop_
_entity_poly.entity_id
_entity_poly.type
_entity_poly.pdbx_seq_one_letter_code
_entity_poly.pdbx_strand_id
1 'polypeptide(L)'
;MKPANRIASTFLLITLTTFAESAQTSAAPTQAPPPLIGSIATKSDWPQAKPDDVSSPEAILNAVYNVISGPKEQQRDWDRMRSLFVPDARLIPVTSNPTTGHADVVVLTIDGYIARSQARMTTNGFFERSIHNEIEQFGDIVQIWSTYESRHSPSDPTPFARGINSFQLLKDGDRYWVVNIFWDAETPTNPIPAKYLPK
;
A
#
# COMPACT_ATOMS: atom_id res chain seq x y z
N MET A 1 -5.29 78.11 -80.54
CA MET A 1 -4.15 77.29 -80.12
C MET A 1 -3.99 77.45 -78.58
N LYS A 2 -4.36 76.48 -77.77
CA LYS A 2 -4.19 76.50 -76.29
C LYS A 2 -3.26 75.34 -75.92
N PRO A 3 -2.24 75.54 -75.09
CA PRO A 3 -1.40 74.43 -74.62
C PRO A 3 -2.05 73.65 -73.46
N ALA A 4 -1.86 72.36 -73.46
CA ALA A 4 -2.32 71.45 -72.46
C ALA A 4 -1.46 71.48 -71.20
N ASN A 5 -2.11 71.60 -70.09
CA ASN A 5 -1.50 71.55 -68.76
C ASN A 5 -1.37 70.09 -68.31
N ARG A 6 -0.15 69.61 -68.05
CA ARG A 6 0.10 68.26 -67.44
C ARG A 6 0.24 68.41 -65.94
N ILE A 7 -0.69 67.79 -65.21
CA ILE A 7 -0.59 67.69 -63.78
C ILE A 7 0.19 66.39 -63.43
N ALA A 8 1.30 66.55 -62.78
CA ALA A 8 2.08 65.43 -62.26
C ALA A 8 1.55 65.04 -60.86
N SER A 9 0.98 63.88 -60.79
CA SER A 9 0.56 63.31 -59.50
C SER A 9 1.73 62.54 -58.84
N THR A 10 2.23 63.10 -57.77
CA THR A 10 3.26 62.46 -56.94
C THR A 10 2.58 61.47 -56.00
N PHE A 11 2.78 60.17 -56.19
CA PHE A 11 2.36 59.16 -55.26
C PHE A 11 3.37 59.04 -54.09
N LEU A 12 2.91 59.36 -52.87
CA LEU A 12 3.68 59.15 -51.64
C LEU A 12 3.43 57.71 -51.15
N LEU A 13 4.45 56.87 -51.26
CA LEU A 13 4.44 55.50 -50.78
C LEU A 13 4.72 55.49 -49.27
N ILE A 14 3.69 55.29 -48.45
CA ILE A 14 3.85 55.10 -46.99
C ILE A 14 4.11 53.60 -46.72
N THR A 15 5.34 53.25 -46.42
CA THR A 15 5.69 51.91 -45.95
C THR A 15 5.35 51.77 -44.47
N LEU A 16 4.30 51.00 -44.13
CA LEU A 16 3.98 50.57 -42.76
C LEU A 16 4.93 49.44 -42.37
N THR A 17 5.90 49.74 -41.53
CA THR A 17 6.71 48.72 -40.86
C THR A 17 5.94 48.21 -39.62
N THR A 18 5.39 47.00 -39.68
CA THR A 18 4.82 46.31 -38.54
C THR A 18 5.95 45.71 -37.72
N PHE A 19 6.20 46.24 -36.53
CA PHE A 19 7.01 45.59 -35.51
C PHE A 19 6.21 44.43 -34.90
N ALA A 20 6.60 43.22 -35.25
CA ALA A 20 6.13 42.02 -34.52
C ALA A 20 6.88 41.96 -33.19
N GLU A 21 6.22 42.32 -32.10
CA GLU A 21 6.70 42.17 -30.75
C GLU A 21 6.59 40.68 -30.39
N SER A 22 7.72 39.95 -30.46
CA SER A 22 7.81 38.56 -30.01
C SER A 22 7.72 38.54 -28.50
N ALA A 23 6.53 38.25 -27.97
CA ALA A 23 6.35 37.96 -26.54
C ALA A 23 7.12 36.67 -26.19
N GLN A 24 8.33 36.79 -25.67
CA GLN A 24 9.08 35.70 -25.05
C GLN A 24 8.38 35.34 -23.76
N THR A 25 7.54 34.30 -23.80
CA THR A 25 6.99 33.67 -22.58
C THR A 25 8.16 33.02 -21.84
N SER A 26 8.70 33.72 -20.85
CA SER A 26 9.68 33.15 -19.92
C SER A 26 9.00 32.03 -19.16
N ALA A 27 9.32 30.79 -19.52
CA ALA A 27 8.89 29.63 -18.69
C ALA A 27 9.50 29.79 -17.29
N ALA A 28 8.64 29.79 -16.27
CA ALA A 28 9.09 29.78 -14.89
C ALA A 28 10.08 28.62 -14.69
N PRO A 29 11.16 28.78 -13.91
CA PRO A 29 12.11 27.72 -13.67
C PRO A 29 11.36 26.56 -13.01
N THR A 30 11.35 25.38 -13.66
CA THR A 30 10.79 24.15 -13.12
C THR A 30 11.63 23.77 -11.90
N GLN A 31 11.10 24.02 -10.70
CA GLN A 31 11.76 23.63 -9.47
C GLN A 31 11.85 22.09 -9.45
N ALA A 32 13.06 21.56 -9.21
CA ALA A 32 13.25 20.12 -9.06
C ALA A 32 12.34 19.59 -7.93
N PRO A 33 11.71 18.43 -8.10
CA PRO A 33 10.89 17.86 -7.04
C PRO A 33 11.74 17.64 -5.78
N PRO A 34 11.14 17.79 -4.58
CA PRO A 34 11.86 17.54 -3.33
C PRO A 34 12.39 16.10 -3.30
N PRO A 35 13.51 15.83 -2.61
CA PRO A 35 14.05 14.49 -2.50
C PRO A 35 13.04 13.56 -1.82
N LEU A 36 12.95 12.32 -2.29
CA LEU A 36 12.13 11.27 -1.66
C LEU A 36 12.77 10.89 -0.32
N ILE A 37 11.97 10.94 0.75
CA ILE A 37 12.37 10.48 2.08
C ILE A 37 11.64 9.17 2.35
N GLY A 38 12.39 8.13 2.74
CA GLY A 38 11.82 6.82 3.05
C GLY A 38 10.91 6.86 4.28
N SER A 39 9.83 6.10 4.26
CA SER A 39 8.84 6.00 5.34
C SER A 39 9.47 5.70 6.70
N ILE A 40 10.44 4.79 6.76
CA ILE A 40 11.15 4.41 7.99
C ILE A 40 11.91 5.60 8.58
N ALA A 41 12.62 6.36 7.73
CA ALA A 41 13.43 7.51 8.15
C ALA A 41 12.61 8.68 8.71
N THR A 42 11.32 8.75 8.37
CA THR A 42 10.43 9.84 8.82
C THR A 42 9.85 9.65 10.23
N LYS A 43 10.06 8.47 10.85
CA LYS A 43 9.46 8.08 12.13
C LYS A 43 10.50 7.51 13.09
N SER A 44 11.38 8.38 13.60
CA SER A 44 12.45 7.99 14.53
C SER A 44 11.96 7.42 15.87
N ASP A 45 10.70 7.70 16.24
CA ASP A 45 10.01 7.21 17.43
C ASP A 45 9.20 5.92 17.20
N TRP A 46 9.34 5.29 16.00
CA TRP A 46 8.63 4.05 15.71
C TRP A 46 9.12 2.89 16.59
N PRO A 47 8.21 2.04 17.11
CA PRO A 47 8.59 0.95 18.01
C PRO A 47 9.67 0.04 17.40
N GLN A 48 10.61 -0.38 18.24
CA GLN A 48 11.68 -1.28 17.83
C GLN A 48 11.22 -2.74 17.90
N ALA A 49 11.48 -3.51 16.85
CA ALA A 49 11.17 -4.93 16.82
C ALA A 49 12.19 -5.73 17.64
N LYS A 50 11.76 -6.88 18.17
CA LYS A 50 12.67 -7.90 18.68
C LYS A 50 13.43 -8.49 17.49
N PRO A 51 14.76 -8.65 17.55
CA PRO A 51 15.53 -9.22 16.45
C PRO A 51 14.99 -10.57 15.95
N ASP A 52 14.57 -11.45 16.85
CA ASP A 52 14.03 -12.77 16.50
C ASP A 52 12.71 -12.69 15.71
N ASP A 53 11.93 -11.63 15.91
CA ASP A 53 10.64 -11.44 15.21
C ASP A 53 10.83 -11.05 13.73
N VAL A 54 12.00 -10.55 13.34
CA VAL A 54 12.23 -9.91 12.03
C VAL A 54 13.45 -10.45 11.28
N SER A 55 14.05 -11.55 11.74
CA SER A 55 15.31 -12.11 11.23
C SER A 55 15.16 -12.85 9.89
N SER A 56 13.97 -13.29 9.53
CA SER A 56 13.67 -13.96 8.26
C SER A 56 12.24 -13.71 7.81
N PRO A 57 11.90 -14.01 6.53
CA PRO A 57 10.51 -13.94 6.06
C PRO A 57 9.54 -14.78 6.89
N GLU A 58 9.95 -15.97 7.31
CA GLU A 58 9.17 -16.87 8.15
C GLU A 58 9.03 -16.32 9.58
N ALA A 59 10.09 -15.73 10.12
CA ALA A 59 10.08 -15.16 11.46
C ALA A 59 9.08 -14.00 11.56
N ILE A 60 9.14 -13.04 10.63
CA ILE A 60 8.23 -11.90 10.64
C ILE A 60 6.79 -12.31 10.35
N LEU A 61 6.56 -13.26 9.45
CA LEU A 61 5.24 -13.82 9.19
C LEU A 61 4.63 -14.45 10.45
N ASN A 62 5.42 -15.29 11.15
CA ASN A 62 4.99 -15.90 12.39
C ASN A 62 4.75 -14.86 13.51
N ALA A 63 5.59 -13.82 13.58
CA ALA A 63 5.41 -12.72 14.53
C ALA A 63 4.10 -11.96 14.30
N VAL A 64 3.74 -11.69 13.03
CA VAL A 64 2.46 -11.06 12.67
C VAL A 64 1.27 -11.91 13.11
N TYR A 65 1.26 -13.20 12.82
CA TYR A 65 0.18 -14.08 13.26
C TYR A 65 0.13 -14.21 14.78
N ASN A 66 1.29 -14.30 15.43
CA ASN A 66 1.37 -14.41 16.88
C ASN A 66 0.83 -13.19 17.61
N VAL A 67 1.21 -11.98 17.16
CA VAL A 67 0.87 -10.73 17.85
C VAL A 67 -0.64 -10.42 17.84
N ILE A 68 -1.36 -10.86 16.81
CA ILE A 68 -2.82 -10.71 16.71
C ILE A 68 -3.58 -11.83 17.40
N SER A 69 -2.90 -12.95 17.71
CA SER A 69 -3.52 -14.14 18.31
C SER A 69 -3.55 -14.07 19.83
N GLY A 70 -4.62 -14.62 20.42
CA GLY A 70 -4.77 -14.76 21.86
C GLY A 70 -6.20 -15.01 22.30
N PRO A 71 -6.41 -15.46 23.55
CA PRO A 71 -7.73 -15.73 24.09
C PRO A 71 -8.55 -14.44 24.24
N LYS A 72 -9.84 -14.63 24.50
CA LYS A 72 -10.70 -13.52 24.89
C LYS A 72 -10.17 -12.84 26.17
N GLU A 73 -10.48 -11.54 26.32
CA GLU A 73 -10.04 -10.71 27.45
C GLU A 73 -8.54 -10.39 27.48
N GLN A 74 -7.72 -11.03 26.64
CA GLN A 74 -6.30 -10.69 26.52
C GLN A 74 -6.10 -9.51 25.59
N GLN A 75 -5.44 -8.46 26.10
CA GLN A 75 -4.96 -7.37 25.27
C GLN A 75 -3.81 -7.85 24.38
N ARG A 76 -3.78 -7.36 23.15
CA ARG A 76 -2.69 -7.63 22.20
C ARG A 76 -1.57 -6.60 22.39
N ASP A 77 -0.35 -7.00 22.08
CA ASP A 77 0.82 -6.12 22.09
C ASP A 77 0.86 -5.32 20.79
N TRP A 78 0.13 -4.19 20.76
CA TRP A 78 0.02 -3.36 19.57
C TRP A 78 1.30 -2.61 19.21
N ASP A 79 2.17 -2.34 20.18
CA ASP A 79 3.49 -1.75 19.89
C ASP A 79 4.42 -2.77 19.25
N ARG A 80 4.39 -4.03 19.67
CA ARG A 80 5.04 -5.13 18.97
C ARG A 80 4.48 -5.28 17.57
N MET A 81 3.16 -5.17 17.37
CA MET A 81 2.60 -5.20 16.02
C MET A 81 3.17 -4.07 15.16
N ARG A 82 3.13 -2.81 15.64
CA ARG A 82 3.69 -1.67 14.89
C ARG A 82 5.14 -1.91 14.50
N SER A 83 5.94 -2.46 15.40
CA SER A 83 7.37 -2.71 15.16
C SER A 83 7.69 -3.65 14.00
N LEU A 84 6.72 -4.48 13.58
CA LEU A 84 6.88 -5.40 12.44
C LEU A 84 6.64 -4.71 11.09
N PHE A 85 6.00 -3.55 11.06
CA PHE A 85 5.54 -2.86 9.86
C PHE A 85 6.32 -1.57 9.61
N VAL A 86 6.51 -1.20 8.35
CA VAL A 86 6.92 0.18 8.04
C VAL A 86 5.82 1.15 8.49
N PRO A 87 6.16 2.40 8.91
CA PRO A 87 5.17 3.35 9.46
C PRO A 87 3.95 3.61 8.57
N ASP A 88 4.15 3.61 7.23
CA ASP A 88 3.08 3.86 6.26
C ASP A 88 2.48 2.58 5.66
N ALA A 89 2.69 1.44 6.29
CA ALA A 89 2.14 0.15 5.85
C ALA A 89 0.61 0.18 5.71
N ARG A 90 0.10 -0.69 4.85
CA ARG A 90 -1.33 -0.84 4.60
C ARG A 90 -1.80 -2.26 4.86
N LEU A 91 -2.96 -2.36 5.49
CA LEU A 91 -3.68 -3.61 5.70
C LEU A 91 -4.98 -3.52 4.92
N ILE A 92 -5.17 -4.41 3.95
CA ILE A 92 -6.14 -4.24 2.87
C ILE A 92 -7.02 -5.50 2.77
N PRO A 93 -8.14 -5.60 3.51
CA PRO A 93 -9.13 -6.65 3.28
C PRO A 93 -9.88 -6.43 1.96
N VAL A 94 -10.08 -7.51 1.22
CA VAL A 94 -11.12 -7.57 0.18
C VAL A 94 -12.48 -7.67 0.88
N THR A 95 -13.44 -6.95 0.35
CA THR A 95 -14.83 -7.01 0.79
C THR A 95 -15.74 -7.18 -0.43
N SER A 96 -16.98 -7.59 -0.20
CA SER A 96 -17.99 -7.58 -1.25
C SER A 96 -18.95 -6.41 -1.01
N ASN A 97 -19.21 -5.64 -2.05
CA ASN A 97 -20.25 -4.62 -1.99
C ASN A 97 -21.63 -5.29 -1.87
N PRO A 98 -22.37 -5.05 -0.80
CA PRO A 98 -23.62 -5.77 -0.54
C PRO A 98 -24.74 -5.45 -1.55
N THR A 99 -24.62 -4.33 -2.27
CA THR A 99 -25.63 -3.89 -3.26
C THR A 99 -25.34 -4.44 -4.65
N THR A 100 -24.08 -4.46 -5.07
CA THR A 100 -23.69 -4.84 -6.43
C THR A 100 -23.10 -6.24 -6.54
N GLY A 101 -22.67 -6.84 -5.43
CA GLY A 101 -21.91 -8.11 -5.39
C GLY A 101 -20.49 -8.02 -5.92
N HIS A 102 -20.05 -6.83 -6.37
CA HIS A 102 -18.66 -6.63 -6.84
C HIS A 102 -17.68 -6.58 -5.66
N ALA A 103 -16.47 -7.05 -5.93
CA ALA A 103 -15.37 -6.92 -4.98
C ALA A 103 -15.02 -5.44 -4.76
N ASP A 104 -14.65 -5.11 -3.52
CA ASP A 104 -14.18 -3.81 -3.09
C ASP A 104 -13.05 -3.99 -2.08
N VAL A 105 -12.37 -2.94 -1.68
CA VAL A 105 -11.29 -2.99 -0.70
C VAL A 105 -11.45 -1.91 0.36
N VAL A 106 -10.97 -2.21 1.57
CA VAL A 106 -10.81 -1.21 2.64
C VAL A 106 -9.31 -1.03 2.90
N VAL A 107 -8.78 0.15 2.59
CA VAL A 107 -7.36 0.44 2.81
C VAL A 107 -7.18 1.03 4.20
N LEU A 108 -6.55 0.28 5.10
CA LEU A 108 -6.34 0.65 6.50
C LEU A 108 -4.86 0.98 6.74
N THR A 109 -4.61 1.97 7.61
CA THR A 109 -3.32 2.09 8.31
C THR A 109 -3.23 1.02 9.40
N ILE A 110 -2.05 0.82 9.98
CA ILE A 110 -1.89 -0.11 11.13
C ILE A 110 -2.83 0.29 12.28
N ASP A 111 -2.85 1.56 12.64
CA ASP A 111 -3.72 2.06 13.72
C ASP A 111 -5.21 1.96 13.36
N GLY A 112 -5.56 2.16 12.10
CA GLY A 112 -6.91 1.93 11.60
C GLY A 112 -7.35 0.47 11.73
N TYR A 113 -6.45 -0.47 11.45
CA TYR A 113 -6.69 -1.91 11.66
C TYR A 113 -6.84 -2.24 13.15
N ILE A 114 -5.95 -1.74 14.01
CA ILE A 114 -6.01 -1.94 15.47
C ILE A 114 -7.35 -1.43 16.01
N ALA A 115 -7.71 -0.18 15.72
CA ALA A 115 -8.96 0.42 16.18
C ALA A 115 -10.20 -0.39 15.77
N ARG A 116 -10.18 -0.97 14.56
CA ARG A 116 -11.29 -1.75 14.01
C ARG A 116 -11.37 -3.17 14.57
N SER A 117 -10.23 -3.78 14.92
CA SER A 117 -10.13 -5.21 15.22
C SER A 117 -10.05 -5.54 16.71
N GLN A 118 -9.42 -4.67 17.53
CA GLN A 118 -9.09 -4.97 18.93
C GLN A 118 -10.28 -5.39 19.79
N ALA A 119 -11.41 -4.67 19.68
CA ALA A 119 -12.60 -4.98 20.49
C ALA A 119 -13.12 -6.39 20.19
N ARG A 120 -13.23 -6.76 18.92
CA ARG A 120 -13.70 -8.09 18.50
C ARG A 120 -12.75 -9.20 18.90
N MET A 121 -11.44 -8.98 18.74
CA MET A 121 -10.41 -9.96 19.11
C MET A 121 -10.40 -10.19 20.63
N THR A 122 -10.57 -9.14 21.43
CA THR A 122 -10.63 -9.24 22.89
C THR A 122 -11.92 -9.92 23.35
N THR A 123 -13.07 -9.62 22.73
CA THR A 123 -14.37 -10.18 23.14
C THR A 123 -14.48 -11.67 22.83
N ASN A 124 -14.04 -12.12 21.66
CA ASN A 124 -14.31 -13.48 21.16
C ASN A 124 -13.10 -14.42 21.26
N GLY A 125 -11.89 -13.90 21.53
CA GLY A 125 -10.66 -14.60 21.22
C GLY A 125 -10.42 -14.63 19.70
N PHE A 126 -9.15 -14.67 19.31
CA PHE A 126 -8.75 -14.75 17.92
C PHE A 126 -7.39 -15.43 17.82
N PHE A 127 -7.32 -16.50 17.06
CA PHE A 127 -6.09 -17.24 16.79
C PHE A 127 -5.99 -17.45 15.30
N GLU A 128 -4.95 -16.91 14.70
CA GLU A 128 -4.68 -17.07 13.27
C GLU A 128 -3.29 -17.66 13.09
N ARG A 129 -3.19 -18.57 12.15
CA ARG A 129 -1.91 -19.18 11.78
C ARG A 129 -1.83 -19.40 10.28
N SER A 130 -0.62 -19.43 9.78
CA SER A 130 -0.36 -19.98 8.46
C SER A 130 -0.48 -21.50 8.46
N ILE A 131 -1.03 -22.04 7.38
CA ILE A 131 -1.07 -23.47 7.10
C ILE A 131 -0.27 -23.85 5.86
N HIS A 132 0.06 -22.88 4.99
CA HIS A 132 0.93 -23.04 3.82
C HIS A 132 1.48 -21.68 3.40
N ASN A 133 2.74 -21.64 2.94
CA ASN A 133 3.40 -20.43 2.45
C ASN A 133 4.15 -20.68 1.15
N GLU A 134 3.96 -19.78 0.18
CA GLU A 134 4.83 -19.66 -0.98
C GLU A 134 5.60 -18.35 -0.86
N ILE A 135 6.93 -18.42 -0.80
CA ILE A 135 7.81 -17.28 -0.58
C ILE A 135 8.68 -17.08 -1.81
N GLU A 136 8.66 -15.87 -2.35
CA GLU A 136 9.47 -15.46 -3.48
C GLU A 136 10.24 -14.19 -3.13
N GLN A 137 11.51 -14.10 -3.54
CA GLN A 137 12.37 -12.95 -3.25
C GLN A 137 13.12 -12.48 -4.49
N PHE A 138 13.16 -11.16 -4.66
CA PHE A 138 14.03 -10.50 -5.63
C PHE A 138 14.71 -9.29 -4.95
N GLY A 139 16.02 -9.38 -4.72
CA GLY A 139 16.75 -8.35 -3.99
C GLY A 139 16.16 -8.12 -2.60
N ASP A 140 15.71 -6.89 -2.34
CA ASP A 140 15.11 -6.49 -1.07
C ASP A 140 13.57 -6.62 -1.05
N ILE A 141 12.96 -7.10 -2.13
CA ILE A 141 11.52 -7.34 -2.22
C ILE A 141 11.22 -8.80 -1.93
N VAL A 142 10.32 -9.07 -0.96
CA VAL A 142 9.83 -10.41 -0.67
C VAL A 142 8.31 -10.43 -0.79
N GLN A 143 7.79 -11.40 -1.53
CA GLN A 143 6.37 -11.70 -1.66
C GLN A 143 6.07 -13.02 -0.97
N ILE A 144 5.02 -13.04 -0.12
CA ILE A 144 4.54 -14.26 0.52
C ILE A 144 3.05 -14.42 0.24
N TRP A 145 2.66 -15.55 -0.37
CA TRP A 145 1.28 -16.04 -0.36
C TRP A 145 1.12 -16.97 0.82
N SER A 146 0.46 -16.49 1.88
CA SER A 146 0.25 -17.23 3.12
C SER A 146 -1.20 -17.64 3.24
N THR A 147 -1.47 -18.94 3.13
CA THR A 147 -2.79 -19.49 3.42
C THR A 147 -2.97 -19.54 4.91
N TYR A 148 -4.02 -18.90 5.41
CA TYR A 148 -4.32 -18.81 6.82
C TYR A 148 -5.59 -19.57 7.22
N GLU A 149 -5.68 -19.90 8.49
CA GLU A 149 -6.91 -20.28 9.17
C GLU A 149 -7.07 -19.53 10.49
N SER A 150 -8.30 -19.13 10.81
CA SER A 150 -8.62 -18.37 12.01
C SER A 150 -9.63 -19.14 12.88
N ARG A 151 -9.39 -19.14 14.21
CA ARG A 151 -10.21 -19.79 15.23
C ARG A 151 -10.48 -18.85 16.40
N HIS A 152 -11.54 -19.06 17.17
CA HIS A 152 -11.74 -18.33 18.42
C HIS A 152 -10.94 -18.96 19.58
N SER A 153 -10.69 -20.27 19.51
CA SER A 153 -9.83 -21.02 20.41
C SER A 153 -8.94 -21.98 19.62
N PRO A 154 -7.71 -22.27 20.07
CA PRO A 154 -6.86 -23.30 19.45
C PRO A 154 -7.51 -24.69 19.45
N SER A 155 -8.43 -24.95 20.37
CA SER A 155 -9.16 -26.23 20.50
C SER A 155 -10.39 -26.34 19.60
N ASP A 156 -10.77 -25.27 18.88
CA ASP A 156 -11.92 -25.31 17.97
C ASP A 156 -11.66 -26.36 16.86
N PRO A 157 -12.60 -27.27 16.60
CA PRO A 157 -12.39 -28.37 15.65
C PRO A 157 -12.26 -27.87 14.21
N THR A 158 -12.93 -26.76 13.89
CA THR A 158 -12.91 -26.14 12.55
C THR A 158 -12.60 -24.66 12.64
N PRO A 159 -11.86 -24.09 11.68
CA PRO A 159 -11.67 -22.65 11.61
C PRO A 159 -13.01 -21.96 11.25
N PHE A 160 -13.23 -20.77 11.76
CA PHE A 160 -14.38 -19.96 11.37
C PHE A 160 -14.09 -19.16 10.08
N ALA A 161 -12.82 -19.00 9.72
CA ALA A 161 -12.39 -18.37 8.48
C ALA A 161 -11.09 -19.00 7.97
N ARG A 162 -10.95 -19.03 6.66
CA ARG A 162 -9.73 -19.34 5.91
C ARG A 162 -9.60 -18.37 4.75
N GLY A 163 -8.40 -18.24 4.22
CA GLY A 163 -8.15 -17.41 3.06
C GLY A 163 -6.66 -17.33 2.76
N ILE A 164 -6.30 -16.36 1.93
CA ILE A 164 -4.91 -16.10 1.58
C ILE A 164 -4.56 -14.65 1.92
N ASN A 165 -3.49 -14.48 2.67
CA ASN A 165 -2.81 -13.22 2.89
C ASN A 165 -1.66 -13.08 1.88
N SER A 166 -1.67 -12.01 1.08
CA SER A 166 -0.55 -11.60 0.24
C SER A 166 0.26 -10.58 1.04
N PHE A 167 1.43 -11.01 1.52
CA PHE A 167 2.37 -10.13 2.21
C PHE A 167 3.38 -9.58 1.22
N GLN A 168 3.71 -8.31 1.34
CA GLN A 168 4.89 -7.73 0.74
C GLN A 168 5.83 -7.25 1.84
N LEU A 169 7.07 -7.74 1.79
CA LEU A 169 8.10 -7.39 2.76
C LEU A 169 9.22 -6.62 2.07
N LEU A 170 9.85 -5.73 2.84
CA LEU A 170 11.15 -5.13 2.55
C LEU A 170 12.21 -5.85 3.39
N LYS A 171 13.29 -6.30 2.77
CA LYS A 171 14.54 -6.66 3.46
C LYS A 171 15.38 -5.40 3.64
N ASP A 172 15.75 -5.10 4.87
CA ASP A 172 16.55 -3.93 5.25
C ASP A 172 17.73 -4.41 6.12
N GLY A 173 18.88 -4.65 5.50
CA GLY A 173 20.02 -5.26 6.16
C GLY A 173 19.68 -6.63 6.74
N ASP A 174 19.77 -6.75 8.06
CA ASP A 174 19.54 -8.01 8.80
C ASP A 174 18.09 -8.18 9.27
N ARG A 175 17.19 -7.31 8.85
CA ARG A 175 15.78 -7.39 9.25
C ARG A 175 14.81 -7.33 8.07
N TYR A 176 13.60 -7.79 8.34
CA TYR A 176 12.45 -7.65 7.44
C TYR A 176 11.40 -6.71 8.03
N TRP A 177 10.67 -6.02 7.15
CA TRP A 177 9.54 -5.15 7.44
C TRP A 177 8.33 -5.56 6.61
N VAL A 178 7.16 -5.55 7.20
CA VAL A 178 5.91 -5.67 6.42
C VAL A 178 5.59 -4.30 5.79
N VAL A 179 5.47 -4.28 4.47
CA VAL A 179 5.07 -3.08 3.69
C VAL A 179 3.57 -3.03 3.53
N ASN A 180 2.95 -4.16 3.18
CA ASN A 180 1.50 -4.30 3.17
C ASN A 180 1.07 -5.77 3.35
N ILE A 181 -0.21 -5.93 3.73
CA ILE A 181 -0.91 -7.20 3.69
C ILE A 181 -2.23 -6.96 2.95
N PHE A 182 -2.44 -7.70 1.86
CA PHE A 182 -3.68 -7.70 1.09
C PHE A 182 -4.27 -9.10 1.15
N TRP A 183 -5.54 -9.25 1.54
CA TRP A 183 -6.11 -10.58 1.73
C TRP A 183 -7.54 -10.72 1.27
N ASP A 184 -7.86 -11.95 0.90
CA ASP A 184 -9.23 -12.38 0.60
C ASP A 184 -9.56 -13.66 1.32
N ALA A 185 -10.83 -13.79 1.70
CA ALA A 185 -11.34 -14.97 2.40
C ALA A 185 -11.81 -16.05 1.41
N GLU A 186 -11.62 -17.31 1.83
CA GLU A 186 -12.24 -18.45 1.16
C GLU A 186 -13.77 -18.39 1.27
N THR A 187 -14.43 -18.64 0.17
CA THR A 187 -15.89 -18.79 0.11
C THR A 187 -16.28 -19.98 -0.76
N PRO A 188 -17.52 -20.45 -0.74
CA PRO A 188 -17.97 -21.52 -1.64
C PRO A 188 -17.76 -21.22 -3.13
N THR A 189 -17.73 -19.93 -3.50
CA THR A 189 -17.51 -19.46 -4.88
C THR A 189 -16.07 -19.03 -5.14
N ASN A 190 -15.23 -18.97 -4.10
CA ASN A 190 -13.81 -18.63 -4.17
C ASN A 190 -12.99 -19.61 -3.30
N PRO A 191 -12.90 -20.90 -3.69
CA PRO A 191 -12.14 -21.87 -2.91
C PRO A 191 -10.63 -21.65 -3.06
N ILE A 192 -9.87 -21.97 -2.00
CA ILE A 192 -8.39 -21.89 -2.04
C ILE A 192 -7.87 -22.91 -3.06
N PRO A 193 -7.08 -22.48 -4.08
CA PRO A 193 -6.48 -23.39 -5.05
C PRO A 193 -5.56 -24.42 -4.39
N ALA A 194 -5.56 -25.67 -4.89
CA ALA A 194 -4.83 -26.79 -4.30
C ALA A 194 -3.32 -26.51 -4.12
N LYS A 195 -2.72 -25.68 -4.99
CA LYS A 195 -1.30 -25.32 -4.88
C LYS A 195 -0.97 -24.52 -3.62
N TYR A 196 -1.95 -23.88 -2.99
CA TYR A 196 -1.81 -23.10 -1.75
C TYR A 196 -2.31 -23.86 -0.51
N LEU A 197 -2.56 -25.15 -0.62
CA LEU A 197 -2.92 -26.00 0.49
C LEU A 197 -1.73 -26.87 0.92
N PRO A 198 -1.66 -27.29 2.20
CA PRO A 198 -0.67 -28.27 2.66
C PRO A 198 -0.69 -29.52 1.78
N LYS A 199 0.49 -30.09 1.49
CA LYS A 199 0.65 -31.36 0.80
C LYS A 199 0.50 -32.51 1.76
#